data_809460e30818672bcb2745a209c387ae
#
_entry.id   809460e30818672bcb2745a209c387ae
#
_cell.length_a   1.000
_cell.length_b   1.000
_cell.length_c   1.000
_cell.angle_alpha   90.00
_cell.angle_beta   90.00
_cell.angle_gamma   90.00
#
_symmetry.space_group_name_H-M   'P 1'
#
loop_
_entity.id
_entity.type
_entity.pdbx_description
1 polymer ?
#
loop_
_entity_poly.entity_id
_entity_poly.type
_entity_poly.pdbx_seq_one_letter_code
_entity_poly.pdbx_strand_id
1 'polypeptide(L)'
;KGQIFIDMLSHPTIRKFIDMLLGEDYLLSSHSANIVKPGSVAMRLHTDQWWMPTPTRRERQPLPAGSMNRERFDVDEVPSTMIAPRVAANVLWVLEPFSEDNGGTLIVPGSHLYGRQPDSDAASVVATAPEGTALVLDGRTWHGTGANVSDGTRQAILTTFCTPQFRPQENYCLGTDESVLAKAGPDLLALFGYKIWNAYGRIESPMAEFVRPDEDIVRELYPDQ
;
A
#
# COMPACT_ATOMS: atom_id res chain seq x y z
N LYS A 1 7.20 6.24 18.19
CA LYS A 1 7.15 4.84 17.76
C LYS A 1 8.59 4.36 17.65
N GLY A 2 8.91 3.11 17.94
CA GLY A 2 10.31 2.63 18.09
C GLY A 2 11.02 2.41 16.74
N GLN A 3 12.34 2.25 16.79
CA GLN A 3 13.21 1.96 15.64
C GLN A 3 12.75 0.73 14.85
N ILE A 4 12.19 -0.29 15.52
CA ILE A 4 11.71 -1.52 14.89
C ILE A 4 10.74 -1.27 13.72
N PHE A 5 9.90 -0.22 13.80
CA PHE A 5 8.97 0.11 12.71
C PHE A 5 9.70 0.64 11.47
N ILE A 6 10.83 1.32 11.65
CA ILE A 6 11.70 1.75 10.55
C ILE A 6 12.45 0.55 9.96
N ASP A 7 12.93 -0.35 10.82
CA ASP A 7 13.64 -1.56 10.41
C ASP A 7 12.73 -2.48 9.57
N MET A 8 11.44 -2.56 9.90
CA MET A 8 10.45 -3.27 9.08
C MET A 8 10.34 -2.69 7.66
N LEU A 9 10.33 -1.35 7.52
CA LEU A 9 10.27 -0.68 6.21
C LEU A 9 11.54 -0.92 5.37
N SER A 10 12.67 -1.10 6.03
CA SER A 10 13.99 -1.30 5.41
C SER A 10 14.37 -2.77 5.27
N HIS A 11 13.48 -3.71 5.61
CA HIS A 11 13.80 -5.14 5.63
C HIS A 11 14.17 -5.65 4.22
N PRO A 12 15.40 -6.16 4.00
CA PRO A 12 15.94 -6.35 2.65
C PRO A 12 15.17 -7.39 1.82
N THR A 13 14.65 -8.44 2.44
CA THR A 13 13.83 -9.43 1.74
C THR A 13 12.50 -8.84 1.30
N ILE A 14 11.87 -8.05 2.15
CA ILE A 14 10.58 -7.40 1.83
C ILE A 14 10.77 -6.40 0.71
N ARG A 15 11.81 -5.55 0.78
CA ARG A 15 12.15 -4.60 -0.29
C ARG A 15 12.24 -5.27 -1.65
N LYS A 16 12.94 -6.42 -1.75
CA LYS A 16 13.02 -7.18 -3.00
C LYS A 16 11.65 -7.62 -3.56
N PHE A 17 10.72 -8.02 -2.69
CA PHE A 17 9.37 -8.37 -3.15
C PHE A 17 8.60 -7.13 -3.61
N ILE A 18 8.74 -6.00 -2.93
CA ILE A 18 8.08 -4.75 -3.34
C ILE A 18 8.67 -4.23 -4.64
N ASP A 19 10.01 -4.24 -4.81
CA ASP A 19 10.69 -3.90 -6.06
C ASP A 19 10.17 -4.74 -7.23
N MET A 20 9.96 -6.05 -7.02
CA MET A 20 9.40 -6.95 -8.04
C MET A 20 7.94 -6.64 -8.37
N LEU A 21 7.16 -6.17 -7.40
CA LEU A 21 5.75 -5.84 -7.58
C LEU A 21 5.54 -4.45 -8.19
N LEU A 22 6.25 -3.43 -7.73
CA LEU A 22 5.99 -2.03 -8.04
C LEU A 22 7.09 -1.34 -8.87
N GLY A 23 8.25 -1.96 -9.03
CA GLY A 23 9.46 -1.34 -9.53
C GLY A 23 10.30 -0.75 -8.38
N GLU A 24 11.43 -0.13 -8.70
CA GLU A 24 12.38 0.35 -7.69
C GLU A 24 11.94 1.66 -7.01
N ASP A 25 11.10 2.44 -7.69
CA ASP A 25 10.55 3.68 -7.15
C ASP A 25 9.13 3.47 -6.65
N TYR A 26 8.91 3.57 -5.35
CA TYR A 26 7.59 3.51 -4.71
C TYR A 26 7.60 4.31 -3.40
N LEU A 27 6.41 4.65 -2.94
CA LEU A 27 6.19 5.41 -1.72
C LEU A 27 5.57 4.52 -0.64
N LEU A 28 5.86 4.83 0.62
CA LEU A 28 5.11 4.33 1.75
C LEU A 28 3.73 4.98 1.75
N SER A 29 2.69 4.19 1.58
CA SER A 29 1.31 4.68 1.58
C SER A 29 0.71 4.73 2.98
N SER A 30 0.86 3.64 3.74
CA SER A 30 0.48 3.59 5.15
C SER A 30 1.30 2.55 5.91
N HIS A 31 1.43 2.75 7.24
CA HIS A 31 2.10 1.81 8.14
C HIS A 31 1.41 1.83 9.50
N SER A 32 0.48 0.91 9.72
CA SER A 32 -0.45 0.97 10.85
C SER A 32 -0.62 -0.39 11.52
N ALA A 33 -1.07 -0.38 12.77
CA ALA A 33 -1.48 -1.59 13.48
C ALA A 33 -2.86 -2.03 12.98
N ASN A 34 -2.99 -3.33 12.72
CA ASN A 34 -4.25 -4.00 12.43
C ASN A 34 -4.60 -4.91 13.62
N ILE A 35 -5.61 -4.51 14.37
CA ILE A 35 -6.00 -5.15 15.63
C ILE A 35 -7.43 -5.67 15.49
N VAL A 36 -7.59 -6.99 15.55
CA VAL A 36 -8.88 -7.68 15.43
C VAL A 36 -9.27 -8.25 16.79
N LYS A 37 -10.27 -7.62 17.39
CA LYS A 37 -10.77 -7.98 18.73
C LYS A 37 -11.72 -9.18 18.66
N PRO A 38 -11.92 -9.91 19.79
CA PRO A 38 -12.98 -10.90 19.91
C PRO A 38 -14.35 -10.36 19.47
N GLY A 39 -15.10 -11.16 18.72
CA GLY A 39 -16.42 -10.77 18.20
C GLY A 39 -16.39 -9.86 16.96
N SER A 40 -15.21 -9.55 16.40
CA SER A 40 -15.12 -8.82 15.14
C SER A 40 -15.67 -9.64 13.99
N VAL A 41 -16.54 -9.02 13.17
CA VAL A 41 -17.10 -9.65 11.96
C VAL A 41 -16.12 -9.59 10.80
N ALA A 42 -16.24 -10.51 9.86
CA ALA A 42 -15.41 -10.52 8.67
C ALA A 42 -15.60 -9.24 7.84
N MET A 43 -14.50 -8.71 7.34
CA MET A 43 -14.50 -7.59 6.40
C MET A 43 -14.89 -8.11 5.00
N ARG A 44 -15.65 -7.31 4.25
CA ARG A 44 -15.92 -7.59 2.84
C ARG A 44 -14.62 -7.70 2.05
N LEU A 45 -14.58 -8.63 1.11
CA LEU A 45 -13.47 -8.73 0.18
C LEU A 45 -13.32 -7.43 -0.62
N HIS A 46 -12.09 -6.96 -0.72
CA HIS A 46 -11.75 -5.72 -1.41
C HIS A 46 -10.35 -5.83 -2.06
N THR A 47 -9.98 -4.84 -2.83
CA THR A 47 -8.62 -4.60 -3.30
C THR A 47 -8.06 -3.33 -2.65
N ASP A 48 -6.75 -3.22 -2.51
CA ASP A 48 -6.13 -2.00 -1.98
C ASP A 48 -5.75 -0.99 -3.06
N GLN A 49 -6.14 -1.25 -4.29
CA GLN A 49 -6.10 -0.28 -5.37
C GLN A 49 -7.48 -0.06 -6.02
N TRP A 50 -8.54 -0.05 -5.20
CA TRP A 50 -9.92 0.16 -5.62
C TRP A 50 -10.14 1.49 -6.39
N TRP A 51 -9.29 2.48 -6.12
CA TRP A 51 -9.26 3.78 -6.77
C TRP A 51 -8.57 3.78 -8.13
N MET A 52 -7.96 2.67 -8.53
CA MET A 52 -7.41 2.51 -9.87
C MET A 52 -8.53 2.17 -10.83
N PRO A 53 -8.81 3.03 -11.85
CA PRO A 53 -9.86 2.75 -12.82
C PRO A 53 -9.61 1.43 -13.55
N THR A 54 -10.64 0.63 -13.70
CA THR A 54 -10.58 -0.50 -14.62
C THR A 54 -10.60 0.01 -16.06
N PRO A 55 -9.90 -0.65 -17.01
CA PRO A 55 -10.01 -0.30 -18.41
C PRO A 55 -11.46 -0.38 -18.87
N THR A 56 -11.97 0.66 -19.51
CA THR A 56 -13.34 0.71 -20.05
C THR A 56 -13.35 0.47 -21.56
N ARG A 57 -14.50 0.06 -22.08
CA ARG A 57 -14.70 -0.04 -23.54
C ARG A 57 -14.70 1.36 -24.15
N ARG A 58 -14.20 1.49 -25.38
CA ARG A 58 -14.09 2.78 -26.09
C ARG A 58 -15.42 3.53 -26.22
N GLU A 59 -16.50 2.78 -26.31
CA GLU A 59 -17.86 3.30 -26.51
C GLU A 59 -18.49 3.87 -25.22
N ARG A 60 -17.84 3.63 -24.08
CA ARG A 60 -18.30 4.13 -22.77
C ARG A 60 -17.47 5.32 -22.29
N GLN A 61 -18.16 6.30 -21.72
CA GLN A 61 -17.51 7.40 -21.03
C GLN A 61 -17.08 6.93 -19.62
N PRO A 62 -15.77 6.83 -19.31
CA PRO A 62 -15.34 6.43 -17.99
C PRO A 62 -15.64 7.51 -16.96
N LEU A 63 -15.77 7.12 -15.69
CA LEU A 63 -15.86 8.08 -14.60
C LEU A 63 -14.52 8.84 -14.45
N PRO A 64 -14.56 10.15 -14.17
CA PRO A 64 -13.35 10.86 -13.78
C PRO A 64 -12.70 10.22 -12.56
N ALA A 65 -11.40 9.89 -12.64
CA ALA A 65 -10.71 9.17 -11.57
C ALA A 65 -10.84 9.86 -10.20
N GLY A 66 -10.84 11.19 -10.15
CA GLY A 66 -11.03 11.96 -8.92
C GLY A 66 -12.43 11.90 -8.31
N SER A 67 -13.42 11.33 -9.02
CA SER A 67 -14.78 11.12 -8.49
C SER A 67 -14.97 9.72 -7.91
N MET A 68 -13.99 8.85 -8.01
CA MET A 68 -14.05 7.48 -7.52
C MET A 68 -13.83 7.44 -6.00
N ASN A 69 -14.58 6.60 -5.32
CA ASN A 69 -14.42 6.31 -3.90
C ASN A 69 -14.86 4.86 -3.64
N ARG A 70 -14.77 4.38 -2.41
CA ARG A 70 -15.11 2.98 -2.06
C ARG A 70 -16.56 2.59 -2.33
N GLU A 71 -17.47 3.56 -2.44
CA GLU A 71 -18.89 3.33 -2.73
C GLU A 71 -19.20 3.55 -4.22
N ARG A 72 -18.41 4.40 -4.88
CA ARG A 72 -18.55 4.73 -6.29
C ARG A 72 -17.26 4.42 -7.03
N PHE A 73 -17.27 3.34 -7.76
CA PHE A 73 -16.18 2.91 -8.64
C PHE A 73 -16.75 2.53 -10.01
N ASP A 74 -15.88 2.54 -11.00
CA ASP A 74 -16.28 2.16 -12.36
C ASP A 74 -16.49 0.64 -12.43
N VAL A 75 -17.74 0.23 -12.71
CA VAL A 75 -18.20 -1.17 -12.67
C VAL A 75 -18.43 -1.76 -14.05
N ASP A 76 -17.74 -1.26 -15.07
CA ASP A 76 -17.88 -1.90 -16.37
C ASP A 76 -17.49 -3.38 -16.31
N GLU A 77 -18.27 -4.21 -16.99
CA GLU A 77 -17.84 -5.57 -17.32
C GLU A 77 -16.66 -5.47 -18.30
N VAL A 78 -15.47 -5.40 -17.72
CA VAL A 78 -14.24 -5.44 -18.50
C VAL A 78 -14.08 -6.84 -19.03
N PRO A 79 -13.71 -7.03 -20.32
CA PRO A 79 -13.35 -8.35 -20.81
C PRO A 79 -12.33 -9.00 -19.87
N SER A 80 -12.53 -10.26 -19.53
CA SER A 80 -11.69 -11.03 -18.61
C SER A 80 -10.19 -11.09 -18.99
N THR A 81 -9.86 -10.60 -20.18
CA THR A 81 -8.48 -10.48 -20.70
C THR A 81 -7.78 -9.18 -20.31
N MET A 82 -8.49 -8.20 -19.71
CA MET A 82 -7.93 -6.91 -19.36
C MET A 82 -7.77 -6.79 -17.85
N ILE A 83 -6.58 -6.44 -17.40
CA ILE A 83 -6.27 -6.20 -15.98
C ILE A 83 -5.62 -4.83 -15.81
N ALA A 84 -5.91 -4.16 -14.71
CA ALA A 84 -5.23 -2.92 -14.33
C ALA A 84 -3.76 -3.21 -13.98
N PRO A 85 -2.83 -2.26 -14.20
CA PRO A 85 -1.46 -2.37 -13.72
C PRO A 85 -1.42 -2.46 -12.18
N ARG A 86 -0.35 -3.03 -11.64
CA ARG A 86 -0.09 -3.01 -10.19
C ARG A 86 0.37 -1.62 -9.80
N VAL A 87 -0.28 -1.03 -8.83
CA VAL A 87 0.04 0.32 -8.34
C VAL A 87 0.04 0.38 -6.80
N ALA A 88 -0.32 -0.72 -6.15
CA ALA A 88 -0.21 -0.91 -4.72
C ALA A 88 0.30 -2.32 -4.38
N ALA A 89 0.97 -2.43 -3.24
CA ALA A 89 1.39 -3.70 -2.65
C ALA A 89 1.31 -3.61 -1.13
N ASN A 90 0.97 -4.72 -0.49
CA ASN A 90 0.80 -4.80 0.95
C ASN A 90 1.74 -5.80 1.59
N VAL A 91 2.14 -5.51 2.81
CA VAL A 91 2.83 -6.44 3.70
C VAL A 91 2.08 -6.50 5.01
N LEU A 92 1.60 -7.69 5.38
CA LEU A 92 1.07 -7.94 6.71
C LEU A 92 2.15 -8.65 7.52
N TRP A 93 2.58 -8.00 8.59
CA TRP A 93 3.55 -8.54 9.53
C TRP A 93 2.78 -9.20 10.67
N VAL A 94 2.88 -10.49 10.74
CA VAL A 94 2.14 -11.34 11.68
C VAL A 94 2.81 -11.26 13.05
N LEU A 95 2.17 -10.56 14.00
CA LEU A 95 2.65 -10.44 15.38
C LEU A 95 2.10 -11.54 16.28
N GLU A 96 0.95 -12.11 15.91
CA GLU A 96 0.32 -13.27 16.53
C GLU A 96 -0.12 -14.21 15.42
N PRO A 97 -0.06 -15.54 15.63
CA PRO A 97 -0.41 -16.49 14.57
C PRO A 97 -1.77 -16.22 13.95
N PHE A 98 -1.85 -16.24 12.62
CA PHE A 98 -3.13 -16.15 11.90
C PHE A 98 -3.78 -17.53 11.83
N SER A 99 -5.06 -17.59 12.18
CA SER A 99 -5.87 -18.81 12.11
C SER A 99 -7.26 -18.52 11.54
N GLU A 100 -8.03 -19.55 11.30
CA GLU A 100 -9.43 -19.45 10.83
C GLU A 100 -10.32 -18.77 11.87
N ASP A 101 -10.03 -18.91 13.15
CA ASP A 101 -10.88 -18.49 14.26
C ASP A 101 -10.56 -17.07 14.78
N ASN A 102 -9.36 -16.54 14.52
CA ASN A 102 -8.90 -15.28 15.13
C ASN A 102 -8.85 -14.08 14.18
N GLY A 103 -9.53 -14.16 13.06
CA GLY A 103 -9.54 -13.06 12.09
C GLY A 103 -8.33 -13.07 11.15
N GLY A 104 -7.78 -14.24 10.84
CA GLY A 104 -6.75 -14.40 9.81
C GLY A 104 -7.21 -13.81 8.48
N THR A 105 -6.28 -13.32 7.68
CA THR A 105 -6.61 -12.65 6.42
C THR A 105 -7.23 -13.62 5.43
N LEU A 106 -8.41 -13.27 4.93
CA LEU A 106 -9.08 -13.97 3.83
C LEU A 106 -8.42 -13.56 2.51
N ILE A 107 -8.15 -14.51 1.64
CA ILE A 107 -7.55 -14.28 0.32
C ILE A 107 -8.32 -15.09 -0.72
N VAL A 108 -8.56 -14.49 -1.89
CA VAL A 108 -9.04 -15.20 -3.08
C VAL A 108 -7.83 -15.44 -4.00
N PRO A 109 -7.27 -16.65 -4.04
CA PRO A 109 -6.09 -16.95 -4.85
C PRO A 109 -6.33 -16.67 -6.34
N GLY A 110 -5.36 -16.02 -6.99
CA GLY A 110 -5.43 -15.70 -8.42
C GLY A 110 -6.29 -14.47 -8.78
N SER A 111 -7.03 -13.89 -7.85
CA SER A 111 -7.98 -12.80 -8.09
C SER A 111 -7.33 -11.51 -8.62
N HIS A 112 -6.03 -11.31 -8.41
CA HIS A 112 -5.27 -10.20 -9.00
C HIS A 112 -5.28 -10.18 -10.54
N LEU A 113 -5.69 -11.29 -11.16
CA LEU A 113 -5.83 -11.43 -12.62
C LEU A 113 -7.29 -11.35 -13.11
N TYR A 114 -8.26 -11.15 -12.23
CA TYR A 114 -9.67 -11.20 -12.64
C TYR A 114 -10.16 -9.97 -13.40
N GLY A 115 -9.48 -8.84 -13.28
CA GLY A 115 -9.81 -7.61 -14.03
C GLY A 115 -11.19 -7.02 -13.71
N ARG A 116 -11.81 -7.41 -12.60
CA ARG A 116 -13.12 -6.96 -12.13
C ARG A 116 -13.12 -6.65 -10.65
N GLN A 117 -14.15 -5.98 -10.19
CA GLN A 117 -14.32 -5.67 -8.77
C GLN A 117 -14.57 -6.94 -7.92
N PRO A 118 -14.15 -6.93 -6.65
CA PRO A 118 -14.35 -8.04 -5.74
C PRO A 118 -15.81 -8.42 -5.58
N ASP A 119 -16.05 -9.72 -5.67
CA ASP A 119 -17.32 -10.34 -5.34
C ASP A 119 -17.29 -10.74 -3.86
N SER A 120 -18.24 -10.23 -3.07
CA SER A 120 -18.31 -10.52 -1.62
C SER A 120 -18.53 -12.00 -1.32
N ASP A 121 -19.10 -12.75 -2.26
CA ASP A 121 -19.44 -14.16 -2.09
C ASP A 121 -18.40 -15.11 -2.70
N ALA A 122 -17.29 -14.54 -3.20
CA ALA A 122 -16.20 -15.34 -3.76
C ALA A 122 -15.58 -16.26 -2.70
N ALA A 123 -15.34 -17.52 -3.09
CA ALA A 123 -14.68 -18.47 -2.22
C ALA A 123 -13.25 -17.97 -1.89
N SER A 124 -12.99 -17.81 -0.61
CA SER A 124 -11.71 -17.37 -0.06
C SER A 124 -11.07 -18.44 0.81
N VAL A 125 -9.76 -18.35 1.00
CA VAL A 125 -9.01 -19.15 1.95
C VAL A 125 -8.43 -18.25 3.03
N VAL A 126 -8.27 -18.77 4.24
CA VAL A 126 -7.58 -18.04 5.30
C VAL A 126 -6.06 -18.22 5.13
N ALA A 127 -5.33 -17.13 5.12
CA ALA A 127 -3.87 -17.17 5.18
C ALA A 127 -3.44 -17.50 6.61
N THR A 128 -3.32 -18.78 6.91
CA THR A 128 -2.76 -19.25 8.19
C THR A 128 -1.24 -19.04 8.18
N ALA A 129 -0.71 -18.45 9.25
CA ALA A 129 0.71 -18.14 9.33
C ALA A 129 1.16 -18.04 10.79
N PRO A 130 2.36 -18.53 11.14
CA PRO A 130 2.95 -18.33 12.47
C PRO A 130 3.37 -16.88 12.67
N GLU A 131 3.56 -16.47 13.93
CA GLU A 131 4.17 -15.17 14.26
C GLU A 131 5.55 -15.03 13.60
N GLY A 132 5.94 -13.79 13.30
CA GLY A 132 7.18 -13.48 12.59
C GLY A 132 7.10 -13.66 11.07
N THR A 133 5.97 -14.11 10.52
CA THR A 133 5.74 -14.18 9.08
C THR A 133 5.45 -12.81 8.51
N ALA A 134 5.95 -12.54 7.30
CA ALA A 134 5.51 -11.41 6.48
C ALA A 134 4.73 -11.93 5.27
N LEU A 135 3.46 -11.58 5.18
CA LEU A 135 2.59 -11.94 4.06
C LEU A 135 2.57 -10.77 3.07
N VAL A 136 3.10 -11.00 1.88
CA VAL A 136 3.18 -9.96 0.81
C VAL A 136 2.07 -10.20 -0.21
N LEU A 137 1.27 -9.16 -0.49
CA LEU A 137 0.14 -9.21 -1.40
C LEU A 137 0.27 -8.16 -2.51
N ASP A 138 -0.05 -8.56 -3.74
CA ASP A 138 -0.37 -7.64 -4.84
C ASP A 138 -1.65 -6.87 -4.48
N GLY A 139 -1.66 -5.54 -4.59
CA GLY A 139 -2.80 -4.70 -4.22
C GLY A 139 -4.11 -5.00 -4.97
N ARG A 140 -4.05 -5.76 -6.07
CA ARG A 140 -5.22 -6.25 -6.82
C ARG A 140 -5.82 -7.52 -6.25
N THR A 141 -5.12 -8.21 -5.35
CA THR A 141 -5.62 -9.45 -4.75
C THR A 141 -6.84 -9.16 -3.89
N TRP A 142 -7.92 -9.88 -4.13
CA TRP A 142 -9.11 -9.78 -3.29
C TRP A 142 -8.83 -10.38 -1.93
N HIS A 143 -8.98 -9.59 -0.91
CA HIS A 143 -8.70 -9.99 0.45
C HIS A 143 -9.58 -9.25 1.45
N GLY A 144 -9.55 -9.69 2.68
CA GLY A 144 -10.25 -9.06 3.79
C GLY A 144 -9.79 -9.63 5.12
N THR A 145 -10.13 -8.98 6.21
CA THR A 145 -9.93 -9.51 7.56
C THR A 145 -11.00 -10.55 7.85
N GLY A 146 -10.64 -11.73 8.33
CA GLY A 146 -11.60 -12.76 8.76
C GLY A 146 -12.33 -12.37 10.04
N ALA A 147 -13.40 -13.10 10.36
CA ALA A 147 -14.07 -12.96 11.66
C ALA A 147 -13.15 -13.46 12.79
N ASN A 148 -13.21 -12.79 13.94
CA ASN A 148 -12.54 -13.27 15.14
C ASN A 148 -13.58 -13.85 16.11
N VAL A 149 -13.70 -15.15 16.13
CA VAL A 149 -14.58 -15.91 17.03
C VAL A 149 -13.85 -16.47 18.24
N SER A 150 -12.53 -16.21 18.34
CA SER A 150 -11.71 -16.58 19.49
C SER A 150 -11.89 -15.59 20.65
N ASP A 151 -11.38 -15.96 21.82
CA ASP A 151 -11.37 -15.08 23.01
C ASP A 151 -10.18 -14.11 23.01
N GLY A 152 -9.23 -14.24 22.09
CA GLY A 152 -8.00 -13.45 21.99
C GLY A 152 -8.10 -12.34 20.96
N THR A 153 -7.24 -11.33 21.12
CA THR A 153 -7.04 -10.26 20.12
C THR A 153 -5.95 -10.69 19.15
N ARG A 154 -6.17 -10.55 17.84
CA ARG A 154 -5.13 -10.79 16.83
C ARG A 154 -4.53 -9.47 16.39
N GLN A 155 -3.20 -9.38 16.40
CA GLN A 155 -2.44 -8.19 16.06
C GLN A 155 -1.52 -8.43 14.86
N ALA A 156 -1.42 -7.44 14.00
CA ALA A 156 -0.49 -7.39 12.89
C ALA A 156 -0.11 -5.94 12.61
N ILE A 157 0.99 -5.74 11.88
CA ILE A 157 1.28 -4.46 11.24
C ILE A 157 0.95 -4.59 9.76
N LEU A 158 0.18 -3.64 9.25
CA LEU A 158 -0.12 -3.51 7.83
C LEU A 158 0.72 -2.38 7.25
N THR A 159 1.54 -2.72 6.26
CA THR A 159 2.34 -1.76 5.49
C THR A 159 1.84 -1.77 4.05
N THR A 160 1.39 -0.63 3.57
CA THR A 160 0.96 -0.46 2.18
C THR A 160 1.95 0.44 1.44
N PHE A 161 2.36 0.01 0.26
CA PHE A 161 3.18 0.79 -0.67
C PHE A 161 2.35 1.15 -1.90
N CYS A 162 2.66 2.28 -2.52
CA CYS A 162 2.07 2.67 -3.80
C CYS A 162 3.16 3.18 -4.76
N THR A 163 2.87 3.13 -6.06
CA THR A 163 3.77 3.70 -7.07
C THR A 163 3.79 5.23 -6.98
N PRO A 164 4.89 5.91 -7.39
CA PRO A 164 5.13 7.33 -7.08
C PRO A 164 4.11 8.31 -7.66
N GLN A 165 3.40 7.93 -8.73
CA GLN A 165 2.38 8.78 -9.35
C GLN A 165 1.08 8.87 -8.54
N PHE A 166 0.95 8.10 -7.46
CA PHE A 166 -0.23 8.11 -6.61
C PHE A 166 0.07 8.76 -5.25
N ARG A 167 -0.92 9.43 -4.72
CA ARG A 167 -0.82 10.03 -3.39
C ARG A 167 -0.91 8.94 -2.31
N PRO A 168 0.06 8.88 -1.38
CA PRO A 168 -0.02 8.00 -0.22
C PRO A 168 -1.26 8.27 0.64
N GLN A 169 -1.75 7.25 1.34
CA GLN A 169 -2.85 7.38 2.31
C GLN A 169 -2.48 8.30 3.47
N GLU A 170 -1.23 8.23 3.94
CA GLU A 170 -0.68 9.08 4.97
C GLU A 170 0.35 10.05 4.38
N ASN A 171 0.37 11.27 4.88
CA ASN A 171 1.32 12.30 4.41
C ASN A 171 2.57 12.28 5.28
N TYR A 172 3.55 11.46 4.91
CA TYR A 172 4.80 11.30 5.66
C TYR A 172 5.70 12.53 5.58
N CYS A 173 5.56 13.38 4.55
CA CYS A 173 6.30 14.65 4.48
C CYS A 173 5.88 15.65 5.57
N LEU A 174 4.61 15.60 6.00
CA LEU A 174 4.10 16.48 7.06
C LEU A 174 4.05 15.79 8.43
N GLY A 175 3.82 14.48 8.46
CA GLY A 175 3.52 13.75 9.68
C GLY A 175 4.73 13.07 10.33
N THR A 176 5.90 13.10 9.70
CA THR A 176 7.11 12.48 10.25
C THR A 176 7.82 13.46 11.19
N ASP A 177 8.15 12.97 12.37
CA ASP A 177 8.90 13.74 13.37
C ASP A 177 10.29 14.09 12.87
N GLU A 178 10.75 15.34 13.14
CA GLU A 178 12.07 15.83 12.73
C GLU A 178 13.22 14.96 13.24
N SER A 179 13.07 14.38 14.43
CA SER A 179 14.08 13.46 14.99
C SER A 179 14.22 12.16 14.19
N VAL A 180 13.19 11.76 13.45
CA VAL A 180 13.22 10.63 12.50
C VAL A 180 13.85 11.06 11.19
N LEU A 181 13.45 12.21 10.65
CA LEU A 181 13.99 12.76 9.40
C LEU A 181 15.49 13.01 9.49
N ALA A 182 15.96 13.59 10.60
CA ALA A 182 17.38 13.87 10.82
C ALA A 182 18.28 12.61 10.82
N LYS A 183 17.70 11.43 11.02
CA LYS A 183 18.41 10.14 11.02
C LYS A 183 18.09 9.28 9.79
N ALA A 184 17.16 9.74 8.96
CA ALA A 184 16.72 9.00 7.79
C ALA A 184 17.80 9.00 6.71
N GLY A 185 18.18 7.81 6.25
CA GLY A 185 19.01 7.66 5.05
C GLY A 185 18.19 7.90 3.77
N PRO A 186 18.88 8.01 2.60
CA PRO A 186 18.23 8.27 1.31
C PRO A 186 17.05 7.33 1.01
N ASP A 187 17.17 6.05 1.30
CA ASP A 187 16.12 5.05 1.04
C ASP A 187 14.83 5.34 1.84
N LEU A 188 14.97 5.71 3.11
CA LEU A 188 13.80 6.03 3.94
C LEU A 188 13.18 7.36 3.53
N LEU A 189 13.99 8.34 3.18
CA LEU A 189 13.52 9.62 2.64
C LEU A 189 12.78 9.43 1.31
N ALA A 190 13.30 8.58 0.43
CA ALA A 190 12.63 8.23 -0.82
C ALA A 190 11.26 7.61 -0.56
N LEU A 191 11.15 6.66 0.40
CA LEU A 191 9.88 6.05 0.80
C LEU A 191 8.87 7.07 1.33
N PHE A 192 9.32 8.10 2.04
CA PHE A 192 8.46 9.16 2.58
C PHE A 192 8.04 10.20 1.54
N GLY A 193 8.61 10.16 0.34
CA GLY A 193 8.25 11.05 -0.76
C GLY A 193 9.15 12.27 -0.92
N TYR A 194 10.32 12.30 -0.27
CA TYR A 194 11.31 13.38 -0.44
C TYR A 194 12.14 13.25 -1.73
N LYS A 195 12.08 12.10 -2.41
CA LYS A 195 12.73 11.88 -3.71
C LYS A 195 11.84 12.39 -4.85
N ILE A 196 12.45 13.09 -5.80
CA ILE A 196 11.78 13.49 -7.04
C ILE A 196 11.74 12.30 -8.01
N TRP A 197 10.58 12.04 -8.58
CA TRP A 197 10.37 10.99 -9.57
C TRP A 197 9.77 11.58 -10.85
N ASN A 198 10.48 11.50 -11.97
CA ASN A 198 10.03 12.03 -13.28
C ASN A 198 9.42 13.43 -13.20
N ALA A 199 10.07 14.34 -12.49
CA ALA A 199 9.62 15.70 -12.20
C ALA A 199 8.41 15.83 -11.25
N TYR A 200 7.88 14.74 -10.72
CA TYR A 200 6.86 14.77 -9.66
C TYR A 200 7.52 14.85 -8.28
N GLY A 201 6.88 15.59 -7.37
CA GLY A 201 7.39 15.79 -6.00
C GLY A 201 8.43 16.91 -5.88
N ARG A 202 8.82 17.58 -6.96
CA ARG A 202 9.74 18.72 -6.94
C ARG A 202 9.11 19.96 -6.30
N ILE A 203 9.95 20.83 -5.71
CA ILE A 203 9.51 22.14 -5.24
C ILE A 203 9.56 23.15 -6.40
N GLU A 204 10.72 23.42 -6.98
CA GLU A 204 10.85 24.39 -8.07
C GLU A 204 11.79 23.90 -9.18
N SER A 205 12.95 23.33 -8.82
CA SER A 205 13.97 22.92 -9.79
C SER A 205 13.75 21.49 -10.31
N PRO A 206 13.86 21.27 -11.63
CA PRO A 206 13.87 19.92 -12.19
C PRO A 206 15.16 19.15 -11.94
N MET A 207 16.21 19.80 -11.42
CA MET A 207 17.56 19.24 -11.25
C MET A 207 17.78 18.58 -9.89
N ALA A 208 16.98 18.91 -8.87
CA ALA A 208 17.09 18.29 -7.55
C ALA A 208 16.58 16.85 -7.58
N GLU A 209 17.31 15.93 -6.97
CA GLU A 209 16.88 14.54 -6.77
C GLU A 209 16.10 14.37 -5.47
N PHE A 210 16.56 15.03 -4.41
CA PHE A 210 15.93 15.00 -3.09
C PHE A 210 15.55 16.40 -2.64
N VAL A 211 14.47 16.49 -1.88
CA VAL A 211 14.03 17.71 -1.21
C VAL A 211 13.85 17.40 0.28
N ARG A 212 14.56 18.12 1.13
CA ARG A 212 14.47 17.98 2.59
C ARG A 212 13.96 19.27 3.21
N PRO A 213 13.13 19.20 4.26
CA PRO A 213 12.58 20.40 4.87
C PRO A 213 13.60 21.25 5.62
N ASP A 214 14.73 20.67 6.02
CA ASP A 214 15.83 21.27 6.78
C ASP A 214 17.02 21.74 5.93
N GLU A 215 16.97 21.50 4.62
CA GLU A 215 18.02 21.94 3.70
C GLU A 215 17.74 23.34 3.16
N ASP A 216 18.79 24.07 2.83
CA ASP A 216 18.68 25.34 2.14
C ASP A 216 18.24 25.11 0.70
N ILE A 217 16.93 25.15 0.49
CA ILE A 217 16.27 24.88 -0.79
C ILE A 217 16.83 25.80 -1.91
N VAL A 218 17.21 27.03 -1.57
CA VAL A 218 17.77 27.97 -2.53
C VAL A 218 19.08 27.44 -3.09
N ARG A 219 19.89 26.78 -2.26
CA ARG A 219 21.18 26.23 -2.65
C ARG A 219 21.06 24.99 -3.52
N GLU A 220 20.02 24.16 -3.31
CA GLU A 220 19.71 23.01 -4.18
C GLU A 220 19.07 23.43 -5.49
N LEU A 221 18.23 24.46 -5.46
CA LEU A 221 17.53 24.98 -6.65
C LEU A 221 18.48 25.73 -7.59
N TYR A 222 19.51 26.36 -7.02
CA TYR A 222 20.48 27.20 -7.77
C TYR A 222 21.90 26.89 -7.32
N PRO A 223 22.42 25.67 -7.66
CA PRO A 223 23.74 25.23 -7.17
C PRO A 223 24.90 26.12 -7.58
N ASP A 224 24.73 26.95 -8.60
CA ASP A 224 25.74 27.86 -9.15
C ASP A 224 25.63 29.32 -8.62
N GLN A 225 24.74 29.56 -7.67
CA GLN A 225 24.63 30.83 -6.93
C GLN A 225 25.08 30.66 -5.50
#